data_a2b9ce005b68353a255c9027eac08145
#
_entry.id   a2b9ce005b68353a255c9027eac08145
#
_cell.length_a   1.000
_cell.length_b   1.000
_cell.length_c   1.000
_cell.angle_alpha   90.00
_cell.angle_beta   90.00
_cell.angle_gamma   90.00
#
_symmetry.space_group_name_H-M   'P 1'
#
loop_
_entity.id
_entity.type
_entity.pdbx_description
1 polymer ?
#
loop_
_entity_poly.entity_id
_entity_poly.type
_entity_poly.pdbx_seq_one_letter_code
_entity_poly.pdbx_strand_id
1 'polypeptide(L)'
;MINFNKFYKLFNLISVFLVITSIILLMFKGLNFGVDFKGGTLIELRLNDKQTTISSLRKSFINMNLGDVNIKKFGSNNDFLIKFEKKDNSSDSIELIKNDLTKSIGNNFTFRRVENVGPKVSSELLKSSVIAIILSLAIMLFYIWIRFEWQFSLGAILALFHDVVLTLGFFSLFNLEINLSIVAAVLTIVGYSMNDTVVIFDRVRENLRKYSDIKIYELTNISINETLSRTIITSVTTLLALLSINIFGGEILKGFSLAMILGVVFGTYSSIYIANSVLINLNVSQKTVLKEDNN
;
A
#
# COMPACT_ATOMS: atom_id res chain seq x y z
N MET A 1 -31.48 5.71 7.90
CA MET A 1 -30.72 4.44 7.72
C MET A 1 -30.43 4.22 6.26
N ILE A 2 -29.15 4.07 5.89
CA ILE A 2 -28.72 3.82 4.51
C ILE A 2 -28.90 2.33 4.22
N ASN A 3 -29.40 1.98 3.05
CA ASN A 3 -29.55 0.58 2.66
C ASN A 3 -28.34 0.11 1.84
N PHE A 4 -27.29 -0.33 2.52
CA PHE A 4 -26.06 -0.85 1.90
C PHE A 4 -26.30 -2.17 1.16
N ASN A 5 -27.19 -2.99 1.66
CA ASN A 5 -27.45 -4.34 1.14
C ASN A 5 -27.97 -4.34 -0.29
N LYS A 6 -28.70 -3.29 -0.70
CA LYS A 6 -29.20 -3.13 -2.07
C LYS A 6 -28.07 -3.20 -3.10
N PHE A 7 -26.87 -2.80 -2.72
CA PHE A 7 -25.73 -2.66 -3.62
C PHE A 7 -24.73 -3.81 -3.53
N TYR A 8 -24.87 -4.79 -2.63
CA TYR A 8 -23.89 -5.87 -2.45
C TYR A 8 -23.56 -6.62 -3.75
N LYS A 9 -24.58 -7.00 -4.55
CA LYS A 9 -24.34 -7.73 -5.80
C LYS A 9 -23.50 -6.92 -6.79
N LEU A 10 -23.81 -5.63 -6.93
CA LEU A 10 -23.10 -4.72 -7.83
C LEU A 10 -21.66 -4.52 -7.37
N PHE A 11 -21.47 -4.16 -6.09
CA PHE A 11 -20.14 -3.88 -5.57
C PHE A 11 -19.25 -5.13 -5.49
N ASN A 12 -19.80 -6.29 -5.16
CA ASN A 12 -19.07 -7.55 -5.23
C ASN A 12 -18.63 -7.90 -6.66
N LEU A 13 -19.49 -7.70 -7.67
CA LEU A 13 -19.12 -7.90 -9.06
C LEU A 13 -17.97 -6.96 -9.48
N ILE A 14 -18.05 -5.68 -9.12
CA ILE A 14 -16.98 -4.70 -9.37
C ILE A 14 -15.69 -5.15 -8.68
N SER A 15 -15.75 -5.57 -7.42
CA SER A 15 -14.58 -6.04 -6.67
C SER A 15 -13.92 -7.26 -7.30
N VAL A 16 -14.71 -8.25 -7.69
CA VAL A 16 -14.19 -9.44 -8.38
C VAL A 16 -13.50 -9.05 -9.69
N PHE A 17 -14.12 -8.17 -10.49
CA PHE A 17 -13.53 -7.66 -11.72
C PHE A 17 -12.21 -6.92 -11.46
N LEU A 18 -12.18 -6.03 -10.46
CA LEU A 18 -10.98 -5.28 -10.11
C LEU A 18 -9.85 -6.19 -9.59
N VAL A 19 -10.18 -7.18 -8.73
CA VAL A 19 -9.19 -8.15 -8.23
C VAL A 19 -8.62 -8.98 -9.37
N ILE A 20 -9.46 -9.52 -10.25
CA ILE A 20 -9.00 -10.29 -11.42
C ILE A 20 -8.10 -9.42 -12.30
N THR A 21 -8.52 -8.20 -12.61
CA THR A 21 -7.73 -7.25 -13.41
C THR A 21 -6.38 -6.95 -12.72
N SER A 22 -6.37 -6.73 -11.40
CA SER A 22 -5.14 -6.50 -10.64
C SER A 22 -4.20 -7.70 -10.68
N ILE A 23 -4.73 -8.91 -10.51
CA ILE A 23 -3.94 -10.14 -10.62
C ILE A 23 -3.33 -10.30 -12.02
N ILE A 24 -4.12 -10.06 -13.06
CA ILE A 24 -3.64 -10.10 -14.45
C ILE A 24 -2.51 -9.07 -14.66
N LEU A 25 -2.68 -7.85 -14.19
CA LEU A 25 -1.64 -6.82 -14.26
C LEU A 25 -0.37 -7.23 -13.52
N LEU A 26 -0.50 -7.78 -12.31
CA LEU A 26 0.64 -8.26 -11.53
C LEU A 26 1.37 -9.42 -12.22
N MET A 27 0.65 -10.30 -12.90
CA MET A 27 1.26 -11.44 -13.62
C MET A 27 1.94 -11.02 -14.93
N PHE A 28 1.33 -10.14 -15.72
CA PHE A 28 1.85 -9.79 -17.05
C PHE A 28 2.78 -8.57 -17.04
N LYS A 29 2.45 -7.55 -16.27
CA LYS A 29 3.24 -6.32 -16.18
C LYS A 29 4.25 -6.35 -15.02
N GLY A 30 3.94 -7.09 -13.96
CA GLY A 30 4.77 -7.19 -12.77
C GLY A 30 4.76 -5.91 -11.93
N LEU A 31 5.70 -5.82 -11.00
CA LEU A 31 5.95 -4.69 -10.13
C LEU A 31 7.23 -3.97 -10.56
N ASN A 32 7.20 -2.65 -10.53
CA ASN A 32 8.38 -1.82 -10.78
C ASN A 32 9.18 -1.65 -9.49
N PHE A 33 10.14 -2.52 -9.26
CA PHE A 33 10.98 -2.48 -8.06
C PHE A 33 11.99 -1.33 -8.10
N GLY A 34 12.12 -0.65 -6.96
CA GLY A 34 13.09 0.41 -6.73
C GLY A 34 14.51 -0.11 -6.44
N VAL A 35 15.42 0.83 -6.18
CA VAL A 35 16.82 0.54 -5.87
C VAL A 35 16.99 -0.35 -4.63
N ASP A 36 16.06 -0.30 -3.68
CA ASP A 36 16.07 -1.14 -2.48
C ASP A 36 16.03 -2.63 -2.83
N PHE A 37 15.36 -3.00 -3.93
CA PHE A 37 15.11 -4.38 -4.33
C PHE A 37 15.88 -4.82 -5.59
N LYS A 38 16.27 -3.86 -6.45
CA LYS A 38 17.09 -4.15 -7.64
C LYS A 38 18.58 -3.95 -7.38
N GLY A 39 18.91 -3.17 -6.36
CA GLY A 39 20.24 -2.63 -6.17
C GLY A 39 20.48 -1.38 -7.03
N GLY A 40 21.53 -0.66 -6.73
CA GLY A 40 21.91 0.55 -7.43
C GLY A 40 22.11 1.74 -6.53
N THR A 41 22.29 2.91 -7.13
CA THR A 41 22.49 4.17 -6.42
C THR A 41 21.37 5.14 -6.74
N LEU A 42 20.89 5.81 -5.69
CA LEU A 42 19.93 6.91 -5.76
C LEU A 42 20.62 8.17 -5.23
N ILE A 43 20.59 9.23 -6.03
CA ILE A 43 21.13 10.54 -5.65
C ILE A 43 20.03 11.59 -5.74
N GLU A 44 19.79 12.30 -4.65
CA GLU A 44 19.05 13.56 -4.65
C GLU A 44 20.02 14.71 -4.88
N LEU A 45 19.87 15.38 -6.01
CA LEU A 45 20.73 16.47 -6.43
C LEU A 45 19.91 17.76 -6.50
N ARG A 46 20.38 18.79 -5.80
CA ARG A 46 19.87 20.16 -5.95
C ARG A 46 20.82 20.99 -6.79
N LEU A 47 20.29 21.63 -7.83
CA LEU A 47 21.01 22.61 -8.61
C LEU A 47 20.83 24.00 -7.98
N ASN A 48 21.94 24.70 -7.76
CA ASN A 48 21.95 26.09 -7.28
C ASN A 48 21.73 27.09 -8.42
N ASP A 49 21.84 26.64 -9.67
CA ASP A 49 21.68 27.44 -10.88
C ASP A 49 20.42 27.04 -11.66
N LYS A 50 19.70 28.05 -12.20
CA LYS A 50 18.51 27.86 -13.03
C LYS A 50 18.83 27.52 -14.49
N GLN A 51 20.10 27.61 -14.90
CA GLN A 51 20.50 27.42 -16.31
C GLN A 51 20.71 25.93 -16.67
N THR A 52 20.96 25.07 -15.70
CA THR A 52 21.22 23.66 -15.96
C THR A 52 19.90 22.91 -16.22
N THR A 53 19.78 22.35 -17.43
CA THR A 53 18.57 21.62 -17.86
C THR A 53 18.68 20.13 -17.54
N ILE A 54 17.51 19.42 -17.47
CA ILE A 54 17.48 17.95 -17.35
C ILE A 54 18.28 17.27 -18.47
N SER A 55 18.26 17.84 -19.66
CA SER A 55 18.98 17.28 -20.82
C SER A 55 20.49 17.35 -20.65
N SER A 56 21.03 18.42 -20.04
CA SER A 56 22.46 18.54 -19.75
C SER A 56 22.88 17.56 -18.64
N LEU A 57 22.10 17.47 -17.56
CA LEU A 57 22.31 16.47 -16.50
C LEU A 57 22.30 15.04 -17.07
N ARG A 58 21.32 14.71 -17.90
CA ARG A 58 21.24 13.39 -18.52
C ARG A 58 22.46 13.07 -19.38
N LYS A 59 22.92 14.01 -20.18
CA LYS A 59 24.15 13.85 -20.97
C LYS A 59 25.38 13.59 -20.08
N SER A 60 25.53 14.35 -18.99
CA SER A 60 26.63 14.16 -18.04
C SER A 60 26.62 12.75 -17.43
N PHE A 61 25.46 12.28 -16.96
CA PHE A 61 25.34 10.95 -16.36
C PHE A 61 25.49 9.79 -17.38
N ILE A 62 25.01 9.94 -18.62
CA ILE A 62 25.20 8.95 -19.68
C ILE A 62 26.69 8.81 -20.02
N ASN A 63 27.43 9.93 -20.09
CA ASN A 63 28.87 9.91 -20.40
C ASN A 63 29.71 9.24 -19.30
N MET A 64 29.18 9.11 -18.06
CA MET A 64 29.85 8.42 -16.94
C MET A 64 29.76 6.88 -17.02
N ASN A 65 29.04 6.32 -18.00
CA ASN A 65 28.91 4.88 -18.23
C ASN A 65 28.38 4.11 -17.00
N LEU A 66 27.37 4.69 -16.29
CA LEU A 66 26.79 4.19 -15.04
C LEU A 66 25.68 3.15 -15.23
N GLY A 67 25.45 2.69 -16.46
CA GLY A 67 24.34 1.81 -16.82
C GLY A 67 23.08 2.59 -17.15
N ASP A 68 21.92 2.02 -16.86
CA ASP A 68 20.64 2.69 -17.08
C ASP A 68 20.43 3.81 -16.04
N VAL A 69 20.37 5.05 -16.54
CA VAL A 69 20.24 6.24 -15.71
C VAL A 69 18.86 6.85 -15.86
N ASN A 70 18.10 6.85 -14.77
CA ASN A 70 16.79 7.49 -14.69
C ASN A 70 16.90 8.80 -13.92
N ILE A 71 16.50 9.92 -14.56
CA ILE A 71 16.50 11.25 -13.95
C ILE A 71 15.07 11.80 -13.95
N LYS A 72 14.57 12.13 -12.77
CA LYS A 72 13.26 12.75 -12.56
C LYS A 72 13.41 14.05 -11.80
N LYS A 73 12.61 15.06 -12.15
CA LYS A 73 12.43 16.24 -11.30
C LYS A 73 11.60 15.85 -10.08
N PHE A 74 11.90 16.42 -8.91
CA PHE A 74 11.06 16.24 -7.75
C PHE A 74 11.01 17.52 -6.90
N GLY A 75 9.88 17.79 -6.27
CA GLY A 75 9.72 18.94 -5.40
C GLY A 75 9.87 20.28 -6.12
N SER A 76 10.98 20.98 -5.86
CA SER A 76 11.26 22.27 -6.51
C SER A 76 11.79 22.10 -7.93
N ASN A 77 11.76 23.21 -8.72
CA ASN A 77 12.25 23.17 -10.11
C ASN A 77 13.73 22.80 -10.25
N ASN A 78 14.50 22.89 -9.17
CA ASN A 78 15.94 22.67 -9.15
C ASN A 78 16.34 21.36 -8.46
N ASP A 79 15.39 20.56 -8.00
CA ASP A 79 15.65 19.27 -7.33
C ASP A 79 15.48 18.12 -8.33
N PHE A 80 16.45 17.20 -8.35
CA PHE A 80 16.49 16.06 -9.25
C PHE A 80 16.76 14.78 -8.48
N LEU A 81 16.00 13.74 -8.80
CA LEU A 81 16.21 12.39 -8.33
C LEU A 81 16.88 11.59 -9.44
N ILE A 82 18.07 11.10 -9.18
CA ILE A 82 18.89 10.37 -10.14
C ILE A 82 19.06 8.95 -9.63
N LYS A 83 18.72 7.97 -10.45
CA LYS A 83 18.86 6.53 -10.17
C LYS A 83 19.68 5.89 -11.25
N PHE A 84 20.62 5.03 -10.87
CA PHE A 84 21.43 4.26 -11.81
C PHE A 84 21.87 2.92 -11.22
N GLU A 85 22.06 1.94 -12.09
CA GLU A 85 22.50 0.61 -11.76
C GLU A 85 24.04 0.54 -11.85
N LYS A 86 24.76 0.94 -10.79
CA LYS A 86 26.21 0.69 -10.76
C LYS A 86 26.53 -0.57 -9.99
N LYS A 87 27.36 -1.43 -10.60
CA LYS A 87 27.74 -2.73 -10.03
C LYS A 87 28.89 -2.68 -9.01
N ASP A 88 29.61 -1.58 -8.90
CA ASP A 88 30.77 -1.46 -8.00
C ASP A 88 30.43 -0.71 -6.71
N ASN A 89 30.60 -1.39 -5.60
CA ASN A 89 30.27 -0.92 -4.24
C ASN A 89 31.39 -0.12 -3.58
N SER A 90 32.31 0.51 -4.31
CA SER A 90 33.34 1.33 -3.69
C SER A 90 32.84 2.72 -3.30
N SER A 91 33.14 3.15 -2.08
CA SER A 91 32.93 4.52 -1.58
C SER A 91 33.51 5.59 -2.53
N ASP A 92 34.56 5.23 -3.26
CA ASP A 92 35.20 6.06 -4.27
C ASP A 92 34.29 6.40 -5.46
N SER A 93 33.25 5.59 -5.69
CA SER A 93 32.32 5.78 -6.81
C SER A 93 31.52 7.11 -6.69
N ILE A 94 31.15 7.51 -5.50
CA ILE A 94 30.37 8.75 -5.26
C ILE A 94 31.27 9.97 -5.44
N GLU A 95 32.53 9.90 -4.99
CA GLU A 95 33.50 10.96 -5.22
C GLU A 95 33.84 11.12 -6.70
N LEU A 96 33.97 10.01 -7.44
CA LEU A 96 34.20 10.07 -8.89
C LEU A 96 33.01 10.74 -9.60
N ILE A 97 31.78 10.36 -9.25
CA ILE A 97 30.56 10.98 -9.80
C ILE A 97 30.52 12.47 -9.47
N LYS A 98 30.85 12.86 -8.24
CA LYS A 98 30.93 14.27 -7.83
C LYS A 98 31.95 15.04 -8.62
N ASN A 99 33.14 14.47 -8.81
CA ASN A 99 34.22 15.08 -9.58
C ASN A 99 33.86 15.23 -11.06
N ASP A 100 33.24 14.22 -11.66
CA ASP A 100 32.82 14.26 -13.06
C ASP A 100 31.66 15.23 -13.29
N LEU A 101 30.73 15.31 -12.35
CA LEU A 101 29.66 16.32 -12.36
C LEU A 101 30.27 17.73 -12.23
N THR A 102 31.22 17.90 -11.34
CA THR A 102 31.93 19.19 -11.16
C THR A 102 32.61 19.63 -12.45
N LYS A 103 33.25 18.72 -13.20
CA LYS A 103 33.82 18.99 -14.50
C LYS A 103 32.80 19.37 -15.57
N SER A 104 31.59 18.74 -15.50
CA SER A 104 30.55 18.85 -16.55
C SER A 104 29.63 20.05 -16.34
N ILE A 105 29.26 20.38 -15.10
CA ILE A 105 28.25 21.40 -14.76
C ILE A 105 28.73 22.40 -13.72
N GLY A 106 30.06 22.36 -13.34
CA GLY A 106 30.62 23.21 -12.30
C GLY A 106 30.21 22.85 -10.88
N ASN A 107 30.57 23.70 -9.90
CA ASN A 107 30.26 23.46 -8.47
C ASN A 107 28.86 23.90 -8.04
N ASN A 108 27.94 24.14 -9.00
CA ASN A 108 26.61 24.69 -8.72
C ASN A 108 25.56 23.63 -8.35
N PHE A 109 25.97 22.57 -7.64
CA PHE A 109 25.04 21.52 -7.18
C PHE A 109 25.38 21.07 -5.76
N THR A 110 24.38 20.51 -5.10
CA THR A 110 24.51 19.91 -3.76
C THR A 110 23.84 18.54 -3.74
N PHE A 111 24.53 17.51 -3.29
CA PHE A 111 23.94 16.22 -2.97
C PHE A 111 23.19 16.34 -1.64
N ARG A 112 21.87 16.15 -1.66
CA ARG A 112 21.02 16.19 -0.46
C ARG A 112 20.94 14.82 0.20
N ARG A 113 20.93 13.78 -0.62
CA ARG A 113 20.83 12.38 -0.18
C ARG A 113 21.53 11.49 -1.20
N VAL A 114 22.26 10.52 -0.69
CA VAL A 114 22.88 9.48 -1.51
C VAL A 114 22.60 8.15 -0.83
N GLU A 115 21.93 7.26 -1.55
CA GLU A 115 21.68 5.88 -1.13
C GLU A 115 22.33 4.94 -2.11
N ASN A 116 23.09 4.00 -1.58
CA ASN A 116 23.72 2.96 -2.38
C ASN A 116 23.36 1.59 -1.77
N VAL A 117 22.70 0.76 -2.56
CA VAL A 117 22.26 -0.57 -2.14
C VAL A 117 22.91 -1.62 -3.03
N GLY A 118 23.79 -2.41 -2.44
CA GLY A 118 24.45 -3.50 -3.17
C GLY A 118 23.48 -4.65 -3.51
N PRO A 119 23.73 -5.43 -4.59
CA PRO A 119 22.82 -6.48 -5.05
C PRO A 119 22.51 -7.55 -4.00
N LYS A 120 23.49 -7.90 -3.14
CA LYS A 120 23.28 -8.87 -2.06
C LYS A 120 22.30 -8.34 -1.03
N VAL A 121 22.48 -7.09 -0.60
CA VAL A 121 21.59 -6.43 0.36
C VAL A 121 20.18 -6.30 -0.22
N SER A 122 20.05 -5.90 -1.48
CA SER A 122 18.76 -5.78 -2.16
C SER A 122 17.99 -7.10 -2.21
N SER A 123 18.66 -8.20 -2.51
CA SER A 123 18.02 -9.53 -2.53
C SER A 123 17.58 -9.97 -1.13
N GLU A 124 18.36 -9.67 -0.09
CA GLU A 124 18.01 -9.93 1.30
C GLU A 124 16.82 -9.06 1.76
N LEU A 125 16.79 -7.79 1.38
CA LEU A 125 15.67 -6.87 1.65
C LEU A 125 14.39 -7.33 0.99
N LEU A 126 14.43 -7.75 -0.27
CA LEU A 126 13.25 -8.27 -0.98
C LEU A 126 12.72 -9.53 -0.29
N LYS A 127 13.60 -10.49 0.03
CA LYS A 127 13.22 -11.72 0.73
C LYS A 127 12.60 -11.42 2.10
N SER A 128 13.24 -10.56 2.89
CA SER A 128 12.75 -10.16 4.21
C SER A 128 11.41 -9.44 4.13
N SER A 129 11.20 -8.58 3.12
CA SER A 129 9.94 -7.88 2.89
C SER A 129 8.80 -8.85 2.58
N VAL A 130 9.04 -9.84 1.71
CA VAL A 130 8.03 -10.87 1.40
C VAL A 130 7.69 -11.69 2.64
N ILE A 131 8.70 -12.11 3.41
CA ILE A 131 8.49 -12.85 4.66
C ILE A 131 7.69 -12.00 5.66
N ALA A 132 8.03 -10.72 5.81
CA ALA A 132 7.32 -9.82 6.72
C ALA A 132 5.83 -9.67 6.35
N ILE A 133 5.50 -9.53 5.07
CA ILE A 133 4.11 -9.46 4.60
C ILE A 133 3.38 -10.78 4.89
N ILE A 134 3.97 -11.92 4.54
CA ILE A 134 3.35 -13.23 4.76
C ILE A 134 3.14 -13.48 6.26
N LEU A 135 4.16 -13.18 7.09
CA LEU A 135 4.08 -13.35 8.55
C LEU A 135 3.04 -12.43 9.17
N SER A 136 2.97 -11.17 8.74
CA SER A 136 1.96 -10.21 9.20
C SER A 136 0.54 -10.69 8.87
N LEU A 137 0.31 -11.15 7.64
CA LEU A 137 -0.96 -11.74 7.25
C LEU A 137 -1.28 -12.98 8.10
N ALA A 138 -0.33 -13.89 8.28
CA ALA A 138 -0.53 -15.11 9.07
C ALA A 138 -0.88 -14.80 10.53
N ILE A 139 -0.18 -13.86 11.17
CA ILE A 139 -0.45 -13.42 12.55
C ILE A 139 -1.86 -12.79 12.63
N MET A 140 -2.20 -11.95 11.65
CA MET A 140 -3.52 -11.30 11.62
C MET A 140 -4.64 -12.33 11.45
N LEU A 141 -4.45 -13.33 10.57
CA LEU A 141 -5.37 -14.44 10.38
C LEU A 141 -5.56 -15.25 11.64
N PHE A 142 -4.46 -15.57 12.33
CA PHE A 142 -4.47 -16.30 13.60
C PHE A 142 -5.21 -15.52 14.69
N TYR A 143 -4.97 -14.20 14.79
CA TYR A 143 -5.69 -13.34 15.72
C TYR A 143 -7.21 -13.34 15.46
N ILE A 144 -7.62 -13.17 14.20
CA ILE A 144 -9.05 -13.16 13.85
C ILE A 144 -9.70 -14.54 14.09
N TRP A 145 -8.98 -15.64 13.81
CA TRP A 145 -9.47 -16.99 14.06
C TRP A 145 -9.68 -17.28 15.56
N ILE A 146 -8.85 -16.75 16.42
CA ILE A 146 -9.04 -16.88 17.88
C ILE A 146 -10.16 -15.96 18.38
N ARG A 147 -10.29 -14.76 17.79
CA ARG A 147 -11.20 -13.71 18.27
C ARG A 147 -12.65 -13.90 17.79
N PHE A 148 -12.82 -14.51 16.62
CA PHE A 148 -14.10 -14.67 15.94
C PHE A 148 -14.30 -16.09 15.42
N GLU A 149 -15.54 -16.44 15.16
CA GLU A 149 -15.93 -17.68 14.50
C GLU A 149 -15.36 -17.70 13.06
N TRP A 150 -15.10 -18.92 12.53
CA TRP A 150 -14.41 -19.11 11.24
C TRP A 150 -15.08 -18.38 10.05
N GLN A 151 -16.39 -18.17 10.08
CA GLN A 151 -17.11 -17.45 9.03
C GLN A 151 -16.70 -15.98 8.97
N PHE A 152 -16.53 -15.34 10.14
CA PHE A 152 -16.03 -13.97 10.25
C PHE A 152 -14.56 -13.90 9.80
N SER A 153 -13.76 -14.88 10.20
CA SER A 153 -12.36 -14.98 9.79
C SER A 153 -12.22 -15.05 8.27
N LEU A 154 -13.05 -15.87 7.60
CA LEU A 154 -13.05 -15.96 6.14
C LEU A 154 -13.42 -14.62 5.48
N GLY A 155 -14.41 -13.89 6.01
CA GLY A 155 -14.79 -12.58 5.52
C GLY A 155 -13.67 -11.56 5.65
N ALA A 156 -12.98 -11.53 6.79
CA ALA A 156 -11.85 -10.66 7.06
C ALA A 156 -10.65 -10.95 6.13
N ILE A 157 -10.33 -12.24 5.92
CA ILE A 157 -9.26 -12.68 5.02
C ILE A 157 -9.51 -12.19 3.60
N LEU A 158 -10.72 -12.40 3.08
CA LEU A 158 -11.08 -12.00 1.73
C LEU A 158 -11.05 -10.48 1.54
N ALA A 159 -11.48 -9.72 2.55
CA ALA A 159 -11.37 -8.25 2.54
C ALA A 159 -9.90 -7.79 2.53
N LEU A 160 -9.05 -8.35 3.38
CA LEU A 160 -7.60 -8.03 3.38
C LEU A 160 -6.91 -8.37 2.07
N PHE A 161 -7.17 -9.57 1.53
CA PHE A 161 -6.63 -9.99 0.24
C PHE A 161 -7.03 -9.02 -0.87
N HIS A 162 -8.31 -8.66 -0.92
CA HIS A 162 -8.83 -7.66 -1.84
C HIS A 162 -8.05 -6.34 -1.75
N ASP A 163 -7.87 -5.79 -0.56
CA ASP A 163 -7.25 -4.47 -0.36
C ASP A 163 -5.79 -4.44 -0.77
N VAL A 164 -5.03 -5.47 -0.38
CA VAL A 164 -3.61 -5.60 -0.75
C VAL A 164 -3.46 -5.80 -2.26
N VAL A 165 -4.26 -6.68 -2.87
CA VAL A 165 -4.19 -6.96 -4.30
C VAL A 165 -4.56 -5.73 -5.13
N LEU A 166 -5.61 -4.98 -4.74
CA LEU A 166 -5.98 -3.76 -5.45
C LEU A 166 -4.91 -2.67 -5.31
N THR A 167 -4.33 -2.51 -4.13
CA THR A 167 -3.25 -1.53 -3.92
C THR A 167 -2.03 -1.86 -4.78
N LEU A 168 -1.56 -3.10 -4.79
CA LEU A 168 -0.44 -3.54 -5.63
C LEU A 168 -0.79 -3.50 -7.11
N GLY A 169 -2.03 -3.86 -7.49
CA GLY A 169 -2.54 -3.77 -8.86
C GLY A 169 -2.53 -2.33 -9.37
N PHE A 170 -2.91 -1.36 -8.55
CA PHE A 170 -2.82 0.06 -8.87
C PHE A 170 -1.37 0.50 -9.13
N PHE A 171 -0.43 0.08 -8.27
CA PHE A 171 0.99 0.36 -8.46
C PHE A 171 1.54 -0.25 -9.75
N SER A 172 1.13 -1.48 -10.08
CA SER A 172 1.47 -2.13 -11.35
C SER A 172 0.87 -1.39 -12.56
N LEU A 173 -0.42 -1.01 -12.50
CA LEU A 173 -1.12 -0.30 -13.59
C LEU A 173 -0.41 0.98 -13.98
N PHE A 174 -0.06 1.81 -12.99
CA PHE A 174 0.61 3.11 -13.21
C PHE A 174 2.13 3.04 -13.23
N ASN A 175 2.70 1.83 -13.18
CA ASN A 175 4.14 1.59 -13.14
C ASN A 175 4.85 2.38 -12.03
N LEU A 176 4.19 2.49 -10.88
CA LEU A 176 4.73 3.17 -9.71
C LEU A 176 5.81 2.31 -9.06
N GLU A 177 6.80 2.98 -8.49
CA GLU A 177 7.94 2.30 -7.90
C GLU A 177 7.60 1.67 -6.55
N ILE A 178 7.98 0.41 -6.36
CA ILE A 178 7.89 -0.34 -5.09
C ILE A 178 9.25 -0.30 -4.40
N ASN A 179 9.29 0.33 -3.24
CA ASN A 179 10.45 0.42 -2.35
C ASN A 179 10.09 -0.03 -0.93
N LEU A 180 11.02 0.01 0.01
CA LEU A 180 10.78 -0.39 1.41
C LEU A 180 9.65 0.41 2.07
N SER A 181 9.47 1.68 1.71
CA SER A 181 8.38 2.49 2.24
C SER A 181 7.00 1.95 1.81
N ILE A 182 6.90 1.41 0.58
CA ILE A 182 5.65 0.78 0.11
C ILE A 182 5.37 -0.53 0.84
N VAL A 183 6.41 -1.32 1.15
CA VAL A 183 6.25 -2.52 1.98
C VAL A 183 5.71 -2.14 3.36
N ALA A 184 6.27 -1.11 3.98
CA ALA A 184 5.76 -0.58 5.26
C ALA A 184 4.31 -0.10 5.14
N ALA A 185 3.94 0.56 4.03
CA ALA A 185 2.56 0.95 3.76
C ALA A 185 1.63 -0.28 3.67
N VAL A 186 2.01 -1.32 2.93
CA VAL A 186 1.21 -2.56 2.81
C VAL A 186 0.99 -3.22 4.17
N LEU A 187 2.04 -3.32 5.01
CA LEU A 187 1.93 -3.84 6.37
C LEU A 187 0.98 -2.99 7.24
N THR A 188 1.04 -1.67 7.07
CA THR A 188 0.15 -0.75 7.78
C THR A 188 -1.30 -0.86 7.29
N ILE A 189 -1.53 -1.04 5.98
CA ILE A 189 -2.85 -1.24 5.38
C ILE A 189 -3.52 -2.50 5.97
N VAL A 190 -2.78 -3.59 6.14
CA VAL A 190 -3.29 -4.82 6.76
C VAL A 190 -3.90 -4.53 8.14
N GLY A 191 -3.19 -3.79 8.99
CA GLY A 191 -3.70 -3.42 10.31
C GLY A 191 -4.86 -2.42 10.25
N TYR A 192 -4.77 -1.44 9.35
CA TYR A 192 -5.79 -0.39 9.23
C TYR A 192 -7.13 -0.93 8.71
N SER A 193 -7.11 -1.72 7.63
CA SER A 193 -8.31 -2.33 7.06
C SER A 193 -9.02 -3.24 8.06
N MET A 194 -8.25 -4.01 8.84
CA MET A 194 -8.80 -4.87 9.87
C MET A 194 -9.53 -4.11 10.99
N ASN A 195 -9.12 -2.90 11.31
CA ASN A 195 -9.76 -2.12 12.37
C ASN A 195 -11.25 -1.89 12.09
N ASP A 196 -11.60 -1.47 10.87
CA ASP A 196 -13.01 -1.25 10.50
C ASP A 196 -13.79 -2.57 10.39
N THR A 197 -13.17 -3.61 9.83
CA THR A 197 -13.79 -4.95 9.72
C THR A 197 -14.12 -5.53 11.09
N VAL A 198 -13.19 -5.46 12.05
CA VAL A 198 -13.39 -5.95 13.43
C VAL A 198 -14.53 -5.19 14.12
N VAL A 199 -14.59 -3.87 13.98
CA VAL A 199 -15.65 -3.05 14.58
C VAL A 199 -17.03 -3.43 14.05
N ILE A 200 -17.15 -3.62 12.73
CA ILE A 200 -18.43 -4.04 12.13
C ILE A 200 -18.77 -5.46 12.59
N PHE A 201 -17.82 -6.39 12.61
CA PHE A 201 -18.03 -7.76 13.02
C PHE A 201 -18.41 -7.89 14.50
N ASP A 202 -17.76 -7.16 15.39
CA ASP A 202 -18.16 -7.11 16.80
C ASP A 202 -19.63 -6.63 16.94
N ARG A 203 -20.02 -5.61 16.15
CA ARG A 203 -21.39 -5.13 16.15
C ARG A 203 -22.38 -6.12 15.58
N VAL A 204 -22.01 -6.83 14.51
CA VAL A 204 -22.81 -7.92 13.95
C VAL A 204 -23.01 -9.03 14.99
N ARG A 205 -21.96 -9.45 15.71
CA ARG A 205 -22.04 -10.45 16.79
C ARG A 205 -22.95 -9.99 17.92
N GLU A 206 -22.80 -8.75 18.37
CA GLU A 206 -23.66 -8.18 19.41
C GLU A 206 -25.14 -8.19 18.98
N ASN A 207 -25.42 -7.76 17.75
CA ASN A 207 -26.76 -7.73 17.22
C ASN A 207 -27.34 -9.15 16.97
N LEU A 208 -26.51 -10.14 16.58
CA LEU A 208 -26.91 -11.55 16.50
C LEU A 208 -27.34 -12.12 17.86
N ARG A 209 -26.68 -11.72 18.95
CA ARG A 209 -27.08 -12.13 20.31
C ARG A 209 -28.36 -11.47 20.77
N LYS A 210 -28.59 -10.21 20.34
CA LYS A 210 -29.71 -9.39 20.74
C LYS A 210 -31.01 -9.71 19.99
N TYR A 211 -30.91 -10.06 18.71
CA TYR A 211 -32.04 -10.27 17.81
C TYR A 211 -32.07 -11.71 17.30
N SER A 212 -33.03 -12.55 17.78
CA SER A 212 -33.12 -13.94 17.39
C SER A 212 -33.76 -14.18 16.02
N ASP A 213 -34.66 -13.30 15.57
CA ASP A 213 -35.54 -13.53 14.41
C ASP A 213 -35.18 -12.72 13.16
N ILE A 214 -34.13 -11.88 13.23
CA ILE A 214 -33.72 -11.02 12.12
C ILE A 214 -32.77 -11.80 11.18
N LYS A 215 -33.04 -11.76 9.88
CA LYS A 215 -32.14 -12.36 8.87
C LYS A 215 -30.80 -11.63 8.86
N ILE A 216 -29.71 -12.38 8.67
CA ILE A 216 -28.34 -11.84 8.59
C ILE A 216 -28.24 -10.69 7.58
N TYR A 217 -28.98 -10.75 6.49
CA TYR A 217 -29.04 -9.67 5.48
C TYR A 217 -29.50 -8.34 6.06
N GLU A 218 -30.53 -8.30 6.88
CA GLU A 218 -31.03 -7.09 7.53
C GLU A 218 -30.14 -6.68 8.69
N LEU A 219 -29.67 -7.65 9.46
CA LEU A 219 -28.87 -7.45 10.65
C LEU A 219 -27.50 -6.82 10.30
N THR A 220 -26.84 -7.26 9.22
CA THR A 220 -25.60 -6.61 8.74
C THR A 220 -25.83 -5.16 8.35
N ASN A 221 -26.96 -4.83 7.70
CA ASN A 221 -27.30 -3.45 7.37
C ASN A 221 -27.48 -2.57 8.61
N ILE A 222 -28.14 -3.09 9.65
CA ILE A 222 -28.29 -2.39 10.94
C ILE A 222 -26.91 -2.15 11.55
N SER A 223 -26.08 -3.20 11.64
CA SER A 223 -24.76 -3.12 12.26
C SER A 223 -23.82 -2.14 11.57
N ILE A 224 -23.83 -2.12 10.23
CA ILE A 224 -23.07 -1.14 9.45
C ILE A 224 -23.53 0.28 9.75
N ASN A 225 -24.84 0.56 9.76
CA ASN A 225 -25.35 1.91 10.05
C ASN A 225 -25.00 2.36 11.47
N GLU A 226 -24.99 1.46 12.45
CA GLU A 226 -24.65 1.76 13.85
C GLU A 226 -23.16 2.08 14.03
N THR A 227 -22.28 1.52 13.20
CA THR A 227 -20.82 1.75 13.22
C THR A 227 -20.36 2.81 12.23
N LEU A 228 -21.22 3.22 11.29
CA LEU A 228 -20.90 4.07 10.15
C LEU A 228 -20.24 5.41 10.53
N SER A 229 -20.77 6.07 11.55
CA SER A 229 -20.24 7.36 12.02
C SER A 229 -18.78 7.24 12.46
N ARG A 230 -18.44 6.18 13.21
CA ARG A 230 -17.06 5.89 13.64
C ARG A 230 -16.17 5.62 12.43
N THR A 231 -16.60 4.72 11.54
CA THR A 231 -15.82 4.35 10.34
C THR A 231 -15.55 5.55 9.44
N ILE A 232 -16.56 6.40 9.19
CA ILE A 232 -16.39 7.62 8.39
C ILE A 232 -15.43 8.60 9.05
N ILE A 233 -15.56 8.86 10.34
CA ILE A 233 -14.70 9.81 11.05
C ILE A 233 -13.25 9.32 11.02
N THR A 234 -12.99 8.04 11.34
CA THR A 234 -11.63 7.49 11.33
C THR A 234 -11.01 7.51 9.94
N SER A 235 -11.77 7.12 8.91
CA SER A 235 -11.27 7.11 7.52
C SER A 235 -11.02 8.52 7.00
N VAL A 236 -11.96 9.47 7.21
CA VAL A 236 -11.80 10.85 6.72
C VAL A 236 -10.64 11.55 7.41
N THR A 237 -10.51 11.44 8.75
CA THR A 237 -9.40 12.06 9.48
C THR A 237 -8.05 11.50 9.04
N THR A 238 -7.95 10.19 8.81
CA THR A 238 -6.73 9.56 8.31
C THR A 238 -6.44 9.98 6.87
N LEU A 239 -7.46 10.03 6.00
CA LEU A 239 -7.29 10.50 4.61
C LEU A 239 -6.82 11.95 4.55
N LEU A 240 -7.33 12.84 5.41
CA LEU A 240 -6.87 14.24 5.47
C LEU A 240 -5.39 14.33 5.87
N ALA A 241 -4.96 13.56 6.86
CA ALA A 241 -3.55 13.50 7.24
C ALA A 241 -2.67 12.95 6.11
N LEU A 242 -3.09 11.86 5.46
CA LEU A 242 -2.36 11.24 4.35
C LEU A 242 -2.30 12.14 3.11
N LEU A 243 -3.38 12.86 2.79
CA LEU A 243 -3.41 13.86 1.73
C LEU A 243 -2.45 15.01 2.02
N SER A 244 -2.39 15.48 3.27
CA SER A 244 -1.41 16.50 3.67
C SER A 244 0.02 16.00 3.48
N ILE A 245 0.33 14.76 3.86
CA ILE A 245 1.63 14.13 3.63
C ILE A 245 1.89 13.99 2.11
N ASN A 246 0.90 13.59 1.33
CA ASN A 246 1.06 13.41 -0.12
C ASN A 246 1.37 14.71 -0.84
N ILE A 247 0.76 15.82 -0.42
CA ILE A 247 0.93 17.14 -1.05
C ILE A 247 2.21 17.83 -0.55
N PHE A 248 2.48 17.80 0.75
CA PHE A 248 3.54 18.58 1.40
C PHE A 248 4.76 17.75 1.83
N GLY A 249 4.66 16.42 1.89
CA GLY A 249 5.69 15.53 2.43
C GLY A 249 6.89 15.27 1.49
N GLY A 250 6.88 15.83 0.29
CA GLY A 250 7.94 15.62 -0.69
C GLY A 250 7.84 14.25 -1.41
N GLU A 251 8.73 14.05 -2.38
CA GLU A 251 8.65 12.89 -3.30
C GLU A 251 8.86 11.54 -2.58
N ILE A 252 9.69 11.53 -1.53
CA ILE A 252 9.99 10.30 -0.78
C ILE A 252 8.73 9.72 -0.12
N LEU A 253 7.88 10.59 0.42
CA LEU A 253 6.66 10.18 1.11
C LEU A 253 5.45 10.02 0.20
N LYS A 254 5.52 10.47 -1.07
CA LYS A 254 4.39 10.37 -2.01
C LYS A 254 3.96 8.94 -2.27
N GLY A 255 4.91 8.04 -2.53
CA GLY A 255 4.59 6.63 -2.75
C GLY A 255 3.91 6.01 -1.54
N PHE A 256 4.51 6.19 -0.35
CA PHE A 256 3.96 5.71 0.92
C PHE A 256 2.54 6.25 1.18
N SER A 257 2.38 7.56 1.13
CA SER A 257 1.09 8.20 1.40
C SER A 257 0.03 7.82 0.37
N LEU A 258 0.38 7.67 -0.92
CA LEU A 258 -0.53 7.20 -1.95
C LEU A 258 -0.98 5.75 -1.69
N ALA A 259 -0.05 4.85 -1.36
CA ALA A 259 -0.40 3.47 -0.99
C ALA A 259 -1.36 3.44 0.18
N MET A 260 -1.08 4.23 1.24
CA MET A 260 -1.94 4.34 2.41
C MET A 260 -3.32 4.93 2.08
N ILE A 261 -3.40 5.96 1.23
CA ILE A 261 -4.69 6.53 0.78
C ILE A 261 -5.54 5.45 0.09
N LEU A 262 -4.94 4.70 -0.84
CA LEU A 262 -5.62 3.60 -1.52
C LEU A 262 -6.05 2.52 -0.52
N GLY A 263 -5.17 2.15 0.41
CA GLY A 263 -5.47 1.16 1.44
C GLY A 263 -6.61 1.57 2.38
N VAL A 264 -6.69 2.85 2.78
CA VAL A 264 -7.80 3.36 3.60
C VAL A 264 -9.12 3.35 2.81
N VAL A 265 -9.10 3.78 1.54
CA VAL A 265 -10.30 3.79 0.68
C VAL A 265 -10.79 2.37 0.42
N PHE A 266 -9.89 1.47 -0.01
CA PHE A 266 -10.24 0.08 -0.28
C PHE A 266 -10.65 -0.65 1.00
N GLY A 267 -9.95 -0.44 2.13
CA GLY A 267 -10.25 -1.08 3.40
C GLY A 267 -11.60 -0.68 3.98
N THR A 268 -11.96 0.61 3.90
CA THR A 268 -13.29 1.07 4.31
C THR A 268 -14.38 0.46 3.42
N TYR A 269 -14.13 0.41 2.12
CA TYR A 269 -15.04 -0.20 1.16
C TYR A 269 -15.19 -1.71 1.38
N SER A 270 -14.08 -2.44 1.52
CA SER A 270 -14.07 -3.91 1.67
C SER A 270 -14.71 -4.36 2.97
N SER A 271 -14.51 -3.62 4.06
CA SER A 271 -15.15 -3.88 5.35
C SER A 271 -16.67 -3.82 5.27
N ILE A 272 -17.23 -2.90 4.48
CA ILE A 272 -18.67 -2.74 4.31
C ILE A 272 -19.22 -3.81 3.34
N TYR A 273 -18.59 -3.98 2.17
CA TYR A 273 -19.18 -4.74 1.08
C TYR A 273 -18.63 -6.17 0.96
N ILE A 274 -17.31 -6.38 1.12
CA ILE A 274 -16.72 -7.71 0.93
C ILE A 274 -16.88 -8.56 2.19
N ALA A 275 -16.40 -8.08 3.33
CA ALA A 275 -16.39 -8.83 4.58
C ALA A 275 -17.83 -9.26 4.98
N ASN A 276 -18.78 -8.32 4.96
CA ASN A 276 -20.17 -8.61 5.31
C ASN A 276 -20.91 -9.49 4.28
N SER A 277 -20.56 -9.37 2.99
CA SER A 277 -21.12 -10.26 1.95
C SER A 277 -20.83 -11.73 2.21
N VAL A 278 -19.65 -12.02 2.74
CA VAL A 278 -19.26 -13.39 3.11
C VAL A 278 -20.16 -13.92 4.22
N LEU A 279 -20.45 -13.12 5.26
CA LEU A 279 -21.35 -13.52 6.35
C LEU A 279 -22.77 -13.81 5.84
N ILE A 280 -23.25 -12.98 4.91
CA ILE A 280 -24.57 -13.17 4.28
C ILE A 280 -24.60 -14.47 3.49
N ASN A 281 -23.60 -14.73 2.65
CA ASN A 281 -23.52 -15.93 1.81
C ASN A 281 -23.37 -17.22 2.64
N LEU A 282 -22.71 -17.15 3.79
CA LEU A 282 -22.55 -18.26 4.72
C LEU A 282 -23.76 -18.43 5.67
N ASN A 283 -24.79 -17.60 5.53
CA ASN A 283 -26.01 -17.63 6.36
C ASN A 283 -25.68 -17.66 7.87
N VAL A 284 -24.75 -16.79 8.30
CA VAL A 284 -24.40 -16.66 9.72
C VAL A 284 -25.64 -16.33 10.53
N SER A 285 -25.81 -16.95 11.69
CA SER A 285 -27.00 -16.85 12.52
C SER A 285 -26.65 -16.79 14.01
N GLN A 286 -27.63 -16.52 14.86
CA GLN A 286 -27.45 -16.54 16.31
C GLN A 286 -26.86 -17.87 16.82
N LYS A 287 -27.28 -19.03 16.23
CA LYS A 287 -26.72 -20.33 16.58
C LYS A 287 -25.22 -20.44 16.32
N THR A 288 -24.70 -19.72 15.34
CA THR A 288 -23.26 -19.69 15.04
C THR A 288 -22.47 -19.07 16.18
N VAL A 289 -22.99 -17.99 16.78
CA VAL A 289 -22.33 -17.21 17.84
C VAL A 289 -22.52 -17.83 19.23
N LEU A 290 -23.69 -18.45 19.52
CA LEU A 290 -23.98 -19.03 20.84
C LEU A 290 -23.31 -20.40 21.05
N LYS A 291 -22.86 -21.07 20.01
CA LYS A 291 -22.23 -22.40 20.10
C LYS A 291 -20.86 -22.36 20.79
N GLU A 292 -20.16 -21.25 20.73
CA GLU A 292 -18.84 -21.06 21.37
C GLU A 292 -18.91 -20.65 22.85
N ASP A 293 -20.01 -20.03 23.31
CA ASP A 293 -20.16 -19.65 24.72
C ASP A 293 -20.42 -20.89 25.63
N ASN A 294 -20.64 -22.08 25.03
CA ASN A 294 -20.91 -23.35 25.73
C ASN A 294 -19.73 -24.37 25.68
N ASN A 295 -18.60 -24.01 25.10
CA ASN A 295 -17.35 -24.79 25.11
C ASN A 295 -16.25 -24.04 25.86
#